data_656c8b2af3a9235e82a7ab792576ea5c
#
_entry.id   656c8b2af3a9235e82a7ab792576ea5c
#
_cell.length_a   1.000
_cell.length_b   1.000
_cell.length_c   1.000
_cell.angle_alpha   90.00
_cell.angle_beta   90.00
_cell.angle_gamma   90.00
#
_symmetry.space_group_name_H-M   'P 1'
#
loop_
_entity.id
_entity.type
_entity.pdbx_description
1 polymer ?
#
loop_
_entity_poly.entity_id
_entity_poly.type
_entity_poly.pdbx_seq_one_letter_code
_entity_poly.pdbx_strand_id
1 'polypeptide(L)'
;MSRRHTKVLAAYNIKGGVGKTSAAVNLSYLASQAGHPTLIWDLDPQGACTYLFRIRPRVKGGGRGLLRLRTSAADHVKATDHERLDLLPADFSYRHLDLALDQFKKPAQRLGRVLEPLRREYDYIFLDCPPSISLVSESVFETADALLVPVVPSTLSTRTYERLEALARQGKVGGNKTAIFAFFSMADVSKPLHLRGMRRLRKIEGLTVLGPAIPTSDAIELMG
;
A
#
# COMPACT_ATOMS: atom_id res chain seq x y z
N MET A 1 -17.89 -20.83 13.79
CA MET A 1 -17.12 -20.29 12.66
C MET A 1 -15.98 -19.45 13.24
N SER A 2 -14.73 -19.85 13.00
CA SER A 2 -13.55 -19.06 13.41
C SER A 2 -13.63 -17.69 12.77
N ARG A 3 -13.46 -16.61 13.56
CA ARG A 3 -13.37 -15.23 13.03
C ARG A 3 -12.17 -15.19 12.06
N ARG A 4 -12.44 -15.09 10.76
CA ARG A 4 -11.37 -14.81 9.78
C ARG A 4 -10.75 -13.47 10.16
N HIS A 5 -9.45 -13.46 10.36
CA HIS A 5 -8.72 -12.24 10.69
C HIS A 5 -8.25 -11.61 9.39
N THR A 6 -8.92 -10.54 8.95
CA THR A 6 -8.54 -9.75 7.76
C THR A 6 -7.10 -9.31 7.86
N LYS A 7 -6.30 -9.55 6.82
CA LYS A 7 -4.93 -9.05 6.70
C LYS A 7 -4.90 -7.77 5.91
N VAL A 8 -4.31 -6.73 6.48
CA VAL A 8 -4.11 -5.43 5.84
C VAL A 8 -2.66 -5.33 5.38
N LEU A 9 -2.44 -5.20 4.08
CA LEU A 9 -1.13 -5.15 3.43
C LEU A 9 -0.98 -3.80 2.72
N ALA A 10 0.08 -3.03 3.01
CA ALA A 10 0.28 -1.72 2.40
C ALA A 10 1.47 -1.74 1.42
N ALA A 11 1.24 -1.42 0.16
CA ALA A 11 2.31 -1.16 -0.80
C ALA A 11 2.85 0.24 -0.57
N TYR A 12 4.03 0.34 0.06
CA TYR A 12 4.58 1.61 0.51
C TYR A 12 6.05 1.80 0.13
N ASN A 13 6.38 2.98 -0.34
CA ASN A 13 7.74 3.48 -0.45
C ASN A 13 7.69 5.01 -0.55
N ILE A 14 8.64 5.69 0.08
CA ILE A 14 8.79 7.15 0.03
C ILE A 14 9.07 7.64 -1.39
N LYS A 15 9.75 6.81 -2.19
CA LYS A 15 10.12 7.15 -3.57
C LYS A 15 8.95 6.89 -4.52
N GLY A 16 8.69 7.84 -5.42
CA GLY A 16 7.78 7.66 -6.55
C GLY A 16 8.36 6.74 -7.62
N GLY A 17 7.50 6.14 -8.45
CA GLY A 17 7.91 5.36 -9.63
C GLY A 17 8.65 4.05 -9.31
N VAL A 18 8.44 3.44 -8.15
CA VAL A 18 9.08 2.16 -7.76
C VAL A 18 8.19 0.93 -7.91
N GLY A 19 6.96 1.10 -8.42
CA GLY A 19 6.00 0.01 -8.65
C GLY A 19 5.07 -0.28 -7.48
N LYS A 20 4.75 0.69 -6.60
CA LYS A 20 3.78 0.51 -5.51
C LYS A 20 2.40 0.11 -6.04
N THR A 21 1.83 0.95 -6.90
CA THR A 21 0.50 0.71 -7.50
C THR A 21 0.47 -0.60 -8.27
N SER A 22 1.47 -0.88 -9.12
CA SER A 22 1.55 -2.14 -9.87
C SER A 22 1.60 -3.34 -8.92
N ALA A 23 2.35 -3.25 -7.82
CA ALA A 23 2.40 -4.32 -6.81
C ALA A 23 1.04 -4.48 -6.11
N ALA A 24 0.41 -3.40 -5.65
CA ALA A 24 -0.88 -3.46 -4.98
C ALA A 24 -1.96 -4.08 -5.88
N VAL A 25 -2.05 -3.64 -7.14
CA VAL A 25 -3.02 -4.13 -8.13
C VAL A 25 -2.80 -5.62 -8.42
N ASN A 26 -1.57 -6.02 -8.76
CA ASN A 26 -1.31 -7.42 -9.13
C ASN A 26 -1.44 -8.38 -7.94
N LEU A 27 -0.98 -7.99 -6.74
CA LEU A 27 -1.10 -8.84 -5.57
C LEU A 27 -2.56 -8.97 -5.09
N SER A 28 -3.35 -7.91 -5.16
CA SER A 28 -4.78 -7.97 -4.86
C SER A 28 -5.52 -8.86 -5.86
N TYR A 29 -5.19 -8.75 -7.15
CA TYR A 29 -5.74 -9.63 -8.18
C TYR A 29 -5.36 -11.10 -7.91
N LEU A 30 -4.10 -11.40 -7.64
CA LEU A 30 -3.67 -12.77 -7.36
C LEU A 30 -4.34 -13.35 -6.11
N ALA A 31 -4.55 -12.54 -5.07
CA ALA A 31 -5.28 -12.97 -3.88
C ALA A 31 -6.74 -13.32 -4.21
N SER A 32 -7.41 -12.52 -5.04
CA SER A 32 -8.78 -12.80 -5.49
C SER A 32 -8.86 -14.06 -6.33
N GLN A 33 -7.89 -14.28 -7.23
CA GLN A 33 -7.80 -15.51 -8.04
C GLN A 33 -7.53 -16.75 -7.20
N ALA A 34 -6.85 -16.60 -6.06
CA ALA A 34 -6.68 -17.67 -5.07
C ALA A 34 -7.96 -17.97 -4.25
N GLY A 35 -9.06 -17.27 -4.54
CA GLY A 35 -10.38 -17.50 -3.92
C GLY A 35 -10.64 -16.65 -2.68
N HIS A 36 -9.79 -15.67 -2.36
CA HIS A 36 -9.94 -14.81 -1.20
C HIS A 36 -10.70 -13.53 -1.53
N PRO A 37 -11.82 -13.21 -0.86
CA PRO A 37 -12.43 -11.90 -0.93
C PRO A 37 -11.40 -10.80 -0.60
N THR A 38 -11.16 -9.91 -1.55
CA THR A 38 -10.07 -8.95 -1.50
C THR A 38 -10.58 -7.53 -1.80
N LEU A 39 -10.13 -6.58 -1.00
CA LEU A 39 -10.34 -5.15 -1.24
C LEU A 39 -9.00 -4.49 -1.53
N ILE A 40 -8.97 -3.59 -2.50
CA ILE A 40 -7.88 -2.64 -2.67
C ILE A 40 -8.38 -1.22 -2.38
N TRP A 41 -7.66 -0.45 -1.57
CA TRP A 41 -7.95 0.96 -1.32
C TRP A 41 -6.86 1.83 -1.93
N ASP A 42 -7.24 2.65 -2.88
CA ASP A 42 -6.36 3.64 -3.51
C ASP A 42 -6.30 4.90 -2.63
N LEU A 43 -5.20 5.08 -1.92
CA LEU A 43 -4.95 6.23 -1.06
C LEU A 43 -4.20 7.36 -1.77
N ASP A 44 -3.72 7.13 -3.01
CA ASP A 44 -3.02 8.16 -3.76
C ASP A 44 -4.05 9.11 -4.44
N PRO A 45 -4.03 10.42 -4.18
CA PRO A 45 -4.91 11.38 -4.84
C PRO A 45 -4.72 11.43 -6.37
N GLN A 46 -3.64 10.87 -6.91
CA GLN A 46 -3.43 10.73 -8.35
C GLN A 46 -4.36 9.67 -8.96
N GLY A 47 -4.85 8.71 -8.16
CA GLY A 47 -5.86 7.75 -8.58
C GLY A 47 -5.38 6.73 -9.62
N ALA A 48 -4.09 6.42 -9.68
CA ALA A 48 -3.55 5.50 -10.67
C ALA A 48 -4.13 4.09 -10.54
N CYS A 49 -4.26 3.56 -9.32
CA CYS A 49 -4.91 2.28 -9.08
C CYS A 49 -6.38 2.32 -9.53
N THR A 50 -7.10 3.37 -9.17
CA THR A 50 -8.51 3.58 -9.54
C THR A 50 -8.70 3.63 -11.05
N TYR A 51 -7.77 4.29 -11.77
CA TYR A 51 -7.76 4.36 -13.23
C TYR A 51 -7.57 2.98 -13.87
N LEU A 52 -6.63 2.18 -13.37
CA LEU A 52 -6.37 0.83 -13.89
C LEU A 52 -7.60 -0.08 -13.81
N PHE A 53 -8.45 0.08 -12.79
CA PHE A 53 -9.72 -0.62 -12.69
C PHE A 53 -10.89 0.06 -13.44
N ARG A 54 -10.64 1.12 -14.21
CA ARG A 54 -11.64 1.87 -14.98
C ARG A 54 -12.78 2.41 -14.13
N ILE A 55 -12.50 2.69 -12.85
CA ILE A 55 -13.48 3.20 -11.89
C ILE A 55 -13.28 4.71 -11.74
N ARG A 56 -14.38 5.44 -11.53
CA ARG A 56 -14.32 6.88 -11.32
C ARG A 56 -13.74 7.21 -9.94
N PRO A 57 -12.69 8.08 -9.86
CA PRO A 57 -12.08 8.48 -8.59
C PRO A 57 -12.99 9.46 -7.85
N ARG A 58 -13.96 8.95 -7.09
CA ARG A 58 -14.94 9.76 -6.35
C ARG A 58 -15.43 9.03 -5.10
N VAL A 59 -15.34 9.73 -3.97
CA VAL A 59 -15.93 9.33 -2.69
C VAL A 59 -16.87 10.43 -2.20
N LYS A 60 -18.13 10.10 -1.93
CA LYS A 60 -19.10 11.09 -1.43
C LYS A 60 -18.65 11.63 -0.07
N GLY A 61 -18.54 12.94 0.07
CA GLY A 61 -18.00 13.58 1.27
C GLY A 61 -16.46 13.65 1.31
N GLY A 62 -15.79 13.07 0.30
CA GLY A 62 -14.34 13.06 0.17
C GLY A 62 -13.62 12.38 1.34
N GLY A 63 -12.29 12.50 1.37
CA GLY A 63 -11.46 11.92 2.43
C GLY A 63 -11.81 12.42 3.84
N ARG A 64 -12.19 13.69 3.97
CA ARG A 64 -12.62 14.25 5.27
C ARG A 64 -13.91 13.60 5.78
N GLY A 65 -14.85 13.28 4.88
CA GLY A 65 -16.08 12.56 5.21
C GLY A 65 -15.80 11.17 5.75
N LEU A 66 -14.93 10.41 5.04
CA LEU A 66 -14.47 9.10 5.48
C LEU A 66 -13.78 9.16 6.84
N LEU A 67 -12.77 10.03 7.01
CA LEU A 67 -12.04 10.16 8.27
C LEU A 67 -12.93 10.55 9.45
N ARG A 68 -13.98 11.32 9.23
CA ARG A 68 -14.97 11.69 10.26
C ARG A 68 -16.05 10.64 10.48
N LEU A 69 -16.04 9.55 9.71
CA LEU A 69 -17.04 8.48 9.74
C LEU A 69 -18.47 9.01 9.49
N ARG A 70 -18.60 10.08 8.69
CA ARG A 70 -19.90 10.63 8.28
C ARG A 70 -20.58 9.76 7.24
N THR A 71 -19.77 9.02 6.48
CA THR A 71 -20.18 7.99 5.52
C THR A 71 -19.39 6.73 5.82
N SER A 72 -19.99 5.57 5.62
CA SER A 72 -19.27 4.31 5.73
C SER A 72 -18.33 4.13 4.55
N ALA A 73 -17.14 3.58 4.75
CA ALA A 73 -16.28 3.19 3.64
C ALA A 73 -16.96 2.15 2.74
N ALA A 74 -17.79 1.26 3.31
CA ALA A 74 -18.55 0.27 2.57
C ALA A 74 -19.49 0.89 1.52
N ASP A 75 -20.07 2.07 1.78
CA ASP A 75 -20.95 2.77 0.84
C ASP A 75 -20.22 3.23 -0.43
N HIS A 76 -18.89 3.22 -0.42
CA HIS A 76 -18.03 3.73 -1.50
C HIS A 76 -17.26 2.64 -2.22
N VAL A 77 -17.27 1.41 -1.70
CA VAL A 77 -16.67 0.27 -2.36
C VAL A 77 -17.35 0.04 -3.72
N LYS A 78 -16.57 -0.28 -4.72
CA LYS A 78 -16.99 -0.58 -6.09
C LYS A 78 -16.49 -1.97 -6.48
N ALA A 79 -17.38 -2.77 -7.06
CA ALA A 79 -16.98 -4.00 -7.72
C ALA A 79 -16.06 -3.68 -8.90
N THR A 80 -15.04 -4.50 -9.11
CA THR A 80 -14.20 -4.46 -10.30
C THR A 80 -14.67 -5.50 -11.34
N ASP A 81 -14.03 -5.52 -12.51
CA ASP A 81 -14.28 -6.56 -13.52
C ASP A 81 -13.72 -7.93 -13.12
N HIS A 82 -13.11 -8.05 -11.95
CA HIS A 82 -12.50 -9.28 -11.43
C HIS A 82 -13.29 -9.82 -10.24
N GLU A 83 -13.66 -11.08 -10.32
CA GLU A 83 -14.40 -11.76 -9.25
C GLU A 83 -13.64 -11.68 -7.92
N ARG A 84 -14.35 -11.42 -6.81
CA ARG A 84 -13.81 -11.30 -5.45
C ARG A 84 -12.77 -10.20 -5.25
N LEU A 85 -12.69 -9.23 -6.16
CA LEU A 85 -11.83 -8.07 -6.03
C LEU A 85 -12.66 -6.79 -6.13
N ASP A 86 -12.72 -6.07 -5.02
CA ASP A 86 -13.41 -4.79 -4.94
C ASP A 86 -12.40 -3.65 -4.74
N LEU A 87 -12.81 -2.43 -5.08
CA LEU A 87 -12.01 -1.21 -4.96
C LEU A 87 -12.72 -0.17 -4.09
N LEU A 88 -12.02 0.36 -3.10
CA LEU A 88 -12.33 1.65 -2.50
C LEU A 88 -11.53 2.72 -3.27
N PRO A 89 -12.19 3.55 -4.11
CA PRO A 89 -11.49 4.39 -5.07
C PRO A 89 -10.78 5.56 -4.42
N ALA A 90 -9.81 6.12 -5.13
CA ALA A 90 -9.22 7.41 -4.81
C ALA A 90 -10.25 8.53 -4.88
N ASP A 91 -9.93 9.64 -4.23
CA ASP A 91 -10.64 10.90 -4.36
C ASP A 91 -9.63 12.05 -4.38
N PHE A 92 -9.84 13.03 -5.23
CA PHE A 92 -8.92 14.17 -5.34
C PHE A 92 -8.74 14.93 -4.02
N SER A 93 -9.73 14.88 -3.12
CA SER A 93 -9.62 15.49 -1.79
C SER A 93 -8.60 14.81 -0.88
N TYR A 94 -8.10 13.61 -1.25
CA TYR A 94 -7.08 12.89 -0.47
C TYR A 94 -5.76 13.65 -0.38
N ARG A 95 -5.50 14.59 -1.29
CA ARG A 95 -4.38 15.56 -1.18
C ARG A 95 -4.40 16.38 0.12
N HIS A 96 -5.53 16.43 0.80
CA HIS A 96 -5.73 17.17 2.05
C HIS A 96 -5.93 16.26 3.27
N LEU A 97 -5.68 14.93 3.13
CA LEU A 97 -5.89 13.99 4.23
C LEU A 97 -5.01 14.30 5.44
N ASP A 98 -3.76 14.75 5.23
CA ASP A 98 -2.87 15.12 6.34
C ASP A 98 -3.47 16.24 7.19
N LEU A 99 -3.97 17.31 6.57
CA LEU A 99 -4.65 18.40 7.26
C LEU A 99 -5.93 17.93 7.97
N ALA A 100 -6.62 16.96 7.39
CA ALA A 100 -7.81 16.40 8.03
C ALA A 100 -7.47 15.49 9.20
N LEU A 101 -6.38 14.70 9.10
CA LEU A 101 -5.89 13.83 10.16
C LEU A 101 -5.36 14.61 11.36
N ASP A 102 -4.67 15.74 11.14
CA ASP A 102 -4.13 16.60 12.18
C ASP A 102 -5.21 17.12 13.16
N GLN A 103 -6.47 17.16 12.72
CA GLN A 103 -7.60 17.58 13.57
C GLN A 103 -8.05 16.53 14.59
N PHE A 104 -7.49 15.30 14.58
CA PHE A 104 -7.86 14.23 15.49
C PHE A 104 -6.84 14.05 16.61
N LYS A 105 -7.31 13.70 17.81
CA LYS A 105 -6.44 13.39 18.96
C LYS A 105 -5.52 12.18 18.72
N LYS A 106 -5.93 11.25 17.85
CA LYS A 106 -5.19 10.03 17.50
C LYS A 106 -5.21 9.84 15.98
N PRO A 107 -4.45 10.65 15.22
CA PRO A 107 -4.47 10.61 13.76
C PRO A 107 -4.04 9.25 13.20
N ALA A 108 -3.01 8.62 13.78
CA ALA A 108 -2.49 7.34 13.33
C ALA A 108 -3.53 6.19 13.35
N GLN A 109 -4.52 6.23 14.24
CA GLN A 109 -5.54 5.19 14.33
C GLN A 109 -6.71 5.39 13.35
N ARG A 110 -6.69 6.46 12.55
CA ARG A 110 -7.90 6.90 11.87
C ARG A 110 -8.27 6.04 10.67
N LEU A 111 -7.29 5.63 9.86
CA LEU A 111 -7.54 4.73 8.72
C LEU A 111 -8.04 3.36 9.20
N GLY A 112 -7.49 2.84 10.28
CA GLY A 112 -7.98 1.59 10.88
C GLY A 112 -9.46 1.64 11.23
N ARG A 113 -9.95 2.78 11.77
CA ARG A 113 -11.38 2.97 12.05
C ARG A 113 -12.24 3.06 10.79
N VAL A 114 -11.72 3.64 9.73
CA VAL A 114 -12.39 3.68 8.42
C VAL A 114 -12.56 2.27 7.86
N LEU A 115 -11.57 1.41 8.04
CA LEU A 115 -11.58 0.01 7.56
C LEU A 115 -12.39 -0.95 8.43
N GLU A 116 -12.74 -0.59 9.68
CA GLU A 116 -13.37 -1.51 10.62
C GLU A 116 -14.64 -2.19 10.08
N PRO A 117 -15.57 -1.49 9.39
CA PRO A 117 -16.75 -2.14 8.82
C PRO A 117 -16.39 -3.21 7.77
N LEU A 118 -15.30 -3.01 7.02
CA LEU A 118 -14.87 -3.84 5.89
C LEU A 118 -14.12 -5.11 6.35
N ARG A 119 -13.56 -5.12 7.56
CA ARG A 119 -12.76 -6.25 8.07
C ARG A 119 -13.54 -7.57 8.20
N ARG A 120 -14.88 -7.54 8.13
CA ARG A 120 -15.70 -8.75 8.18
C ARG A 120 -16.00 -9.35 6.80
N GLU A 121 -15.79 -8.57 5.75
CA GLU A 121 -16.18 -8.89 4.38
C GLU A 121 -15.00 -9.42 3.56
N TYR A 122 -13.77 -8.98 3.89
CA TYR A 122 -12.57 -9.29 3.12
C TYR A 122 -11.54 -10.09 3.92
N ASP A 123 -10.92 -11.07 3.26
CA ASP A 123 -9.76 -11.79 3.81
C ASP A 123 -8.49 -10.93 3.72
N TYR A 124 -8.35 -10.15 2.62
CA TYR A 124 -7.24 -9.24 2.40
C TYR A 124 -7.72 -7.83 2.07
N ILE A 125 -7.04 -6.84 2.63
CA ILE A 125 -7.18 -5.43 2.25
C ILE A 125 -5.80 -4.93 1.83
N PHE A 126 -5.66 -4.51 0.58
CA PHE A 126 -4.45 -3.88 0.08
C PHE A 126 -4.61 -2.36 0.11
N LEU A 127 -3.57 -1.65 0.57
CA LEU A 127 -3.50 -0.19 0.56
C LEU A 127 -2.46 0.24 -0.49
N ASP A 128 -2.90 0.93 -1.54
CA ASP A 128 -1.97 1.60 -2.47
C ASP A 128 -1.66 2.99 -1.94
N CYS A 129 -0.41 3.22 -1.55
CA CYS A 129 -0.01 4.37 -0.78
C CYS A 129 0.68 5.45 -1.63
N PRO A 130 0.43 6.74 -1.36
CA PRO A 130 1.18 7.82 -1.98
C PRO A 130 2.66 7.81 -1.55
N PRO A 131 3.58 8.39 -2.37
CA PRO A 131 5.01 8.46 -2.07
C PRO A 131 5.32 9.61 -1.09
N SER A 132 4.88 9.52 0.16
CA SER A 132 5.06 10.58 1.15
C SER A 132 5.41 10.03 2.54
N ILE A 133 6.06 10.85 3.36
CA ILE A 133 6.15 10.66 4.81
C ILE A 133 5.24 11.71 5.42
N SER A 134 4.11 11.28 5.98
CA SER A 134 3.05 12.19 6.43
C SER A 134 2.16 11.49 7.44
N LEU A 135 1.18 12.18 8.01
CA LEU A 135 0.18 11.59 8.91
C LEU A 135 -0.61 10.46 8.25
N VAL A 136 -0.82 10.54 6.92
CA VAL A 136 -1.43 9.44 6.16
C VAL A 136 -0.55 8.19 6.26
N SER A 137 0.76 8.30 5.99
CA SER A 137 1.67 7.16 6.10
C SER A 137 1.78 6.62 7.53
N GLU A 138 1.79 7.47 8.55
CA GLU A 138 1.76 7.03 9.94
C GLU A 138 0.47 6.23 10.26
N SER A 139 -0.68 6.69 9.73
CA SER A 139 -1.95 5.99 9.90
C SER A 139 -2.01 4.67 9.11
N VAL A 140 -1.36 4.61 7.95
CA VAL A 140 -1.17 3.35 7.20
C VAL A 140 -0.32 2.37 8.02
N PHE A 141 0.79 2.81 8.60
CA PHE A 141 1.69 1.96 9.39
C PHE A 141 1.02 1.39 10.63
N GLU A 142 0.20 2.18 11.32
CA GLU A 142 -0.57 1.72 12.48
C GLU A 142 -1.67 0.73 12.09
N THR A 143 -2.18 0.82 10.85
CA THR A 143 -3.32 0.04 10.37
C THR A 143 -2.92 -1.29 9.72
N ALA A 144 -1.76 -1.31 9.05
CA ALA A 144 -1.29 -2.45 8.27
C ALA A 144 -0.67 -3.55 9.14
N ASP A 145 -0.96 -4.81 8.82
CA ASP A 145 -0.27 -5.97 9.37
C ASP A 145 1.14 -6.11 8.76
N ALA A 146 1.28 -5.72 7.49
CA ALA A 146 2.58 -5.72 6.81
C ALA A 146 2.71 -4.59 5.78
N LEU A 147 3.95 -4.08 5.64
CA LEU A 147 4.36 -3.20 4.56
C LEU A 147 5.06 -4.02 3.48
N LEU A 148 4.58 -3.90 2.26
CA LEU A 148 5.20 -4.42 1.04
C LEU A 148 5.99 -3.29 0.40
N VAL A 149 7.32 -3.37 0.44
CA VAL A 149 8.20 -2.28 0.04
C VAL A 149 8.91 -2.64 -1.28
N PRO A 150 8.39 -2.16 -2.44
CA PRO A 150 9.09 -2.33 -3.72
C PRO A 150 10.37 -1.50 -3.74
N VAL A 151 11.49 -2.12 -4.09
CA VAL A 151 12.81 -1.48 -4.13
C VAL A 151 13.46 -1.70 -5.50
N VAL A 152 13.66 -0.61 -6.24
CA VAL A 152 14.51 -0.65 -7.45
C VAL A 152 15.95 -0.84 -6.99
N PRO A 153 16.73 -1.81 -7.52
CA PRO A 153 18.08 -2.11 -7.03
C PRO A 153 19.13 -1.06 -7.43
N SER A 154 18.89 0.21 -7.11
CA SER A 154 19.79 1.34 -7.39
C SER A 154 20.43 1.86 -6.09
N THR A 155 21.53 2.59 -6.20
CA THR A 155 22.26 3.15 -5.06
C THR A 155 21.38 4.04 -4.17
N LEU A 156 20.50 4.85 -4.78
CA LEU A 156 19.58 5.73 -4.04
C LEU A 156 18.48 4.96 -3.31
N SER A 157 18.02 3.85 -3.85
CA SER A 157 16.95 3.05 -3.25
C SER A 157 17.40 2.36 -1.97
N THR A 158 18.68 1.97 -1.88
CA THR A 158 19.26 1.43 -0.64
C THR A 158 19.15 2.44 0.51
N ARG A 159 19.50 3.72 0.24
CA ARG A 159 19.36 4.80 1.25
C ARG A 159 17.91 5.06 1.65
N THR A 160 16.98 4.99 0.70
CA THR A 160 15.55 5.16 0.99
C THR A 160 15.04 4.06 1.90
N TYR A 161 15.50 2.83 1.67
CA TYR A 161 15.16 1.71 2.53
C TYR A 161 15.76 1.85 3.94
N GLU A 162 17.06 2.16 4.05
CA GLU A 162 17.74 2.41 5.34
C GLU A 162 17.00 3.49 6.17
N ARG A 163 16.44 4.51 5.49
CA ARG A 163 15.63 5.54 6.15
C ARG A 163 14.29 5.01 6.64
N LEU A 164 13.61 4.16 5.86
CA LEU A 164 12.35 3.54 6.28
C LEU A 164 12.57 2.60 7.47
N GLU A 165 13.63 1.81 7.43
CA GLU A 165 14.04 0.93 8.52
C GLU A 165 14.35 1.73 9.81
N ALA A 166 15.09 2.84 9.69
CA ALA A 166 15.38 3.70 10.82
C ALA A 166 14.10 4.27 11.45
N LEU A 167 13.10 4.64 10.64
CA LEU A 167 11.79 5.09 11.12
C LEU A 167 11.04 3.96 11.84
N ALA A 168 11.13 2.74 11.32
CA ALA A 168 10.53 1.56 11.94
C ALA A 168 11.15 1.27 13.30
N ARG A 169 12.49 1.26 13.40
CA ARG A 169 13.23 1.05 14.66
C ARG A 169 12.93 2.15 15.71
N GLN A 170 12.60 3.37 15.28
CA GLN A 170 12.20 4.46 16.17
C GLN A 170 10.75 4.35 16.66
N GLY A 171 10.03 3.29 16.31
CA GLY A 171 8.61 3.13 16.63
C GLY A 171 7.68 4.10 15.89
N LYS A 172 8.23 4.86 14.92
CA LYS A 172 7.47 5.80 14.08
C LYS A 172 6.75 5.10 12.92
N VAL A 173 7.08 3.84 12.68
CA VAL A 173 6.43 2.98 11.71
C VAL A 173 5.90 1.77 12.46
N GLY A 174 4.58 1.62 12.52
CA GLY A 174 3.87 0.42 12.94
C GLY A 174 4.05 -0.06 14.37
N GLY A 175 4.65 0.74 15.27
CA GLY A 175 4.81 0.41 16.69
C GLY A 175 5.06 -1.08 16.93
N ASN A 176 6.16 -1.66 16.74
CA ASN A 176 6.57 -3.07 16.99
C ASN A 176 5.67 -4.19 16.43
N LYS A 177 4.60 -3.89 15.68
CA LYS A 177 3.61 -4.89 15.21
C LYS A 177 3.59 -5.10 13.70
N THR A 178 4.00 -4.12 12.91
CA THR A 178 3.89 -4.19 11.45
C THR A 178 5.14 -4.83 10.86
N ALA A 179 4.98 -5.96 10.17
CA ALA A 179 6.07 -6.61 9.46
C ALA A 179 6.48 -5.79 8.22
N ILE A 180 7.78 -5.75 7.90
CA ILE A 180 8.28 -5.06 6.70
C ILE A 180 8.90 -6.09 5.77
N PHE A 181 8.33 -6.23 4.59
CA PHE A 181 8.81 -7.10 3.52
C PHE A 181 9.28 -6.27 2.33
N ALA A 182 10.58 -6.23 2.10
CA ALA A 182 11.12 -5.64 0.88
C ALA A 182 11.14 -6.66 -0.26
N PHE A 183 10.96 -6.20 -1.48
CA PHE A 183 11.15 -7.01 -2.68
C PHE A 183 11.74 -6.15 -3.80
N PHE A 184 12.47 -6.80 -4.70
CA PHE A 184 13.06 -6.08 -5.83
C PHE A 184 12.02 -5.87 -6.92
N SER A 185 11.88 -4.63 -7.35
CA SER A 185 11.02 -4.18 -8.43
C SER A 185 11.87 -3.55 -9.54
N MET A 186 11.45 -3.69 -10.78
CA MET A 186 12.18 -3.19 -11.96
C MET A 186 13.65 -3.66 -11.96
N ALA A 187 13.87 -4.89 -11.55
CA ALA A 187 15.20 -5.47 -11.49
C ALA A 187 15.69 -5.82 -12.89
N ASP A 188 16.90 -5.38 -13.19
CA ASP A 188 17.59 -5.72 -14.44
C ASP A 188 18.90 -6.43 -14.08
N VAL A 189 18.90 -7.76 -14.24
CA VAL A 189 20.05 -8.59 -13.90
C VAL A 189 21.22 -8.44 -14.85
N SER A 190 21.04 -7.81 -16.03
CA SER A 190 22.13 -7.47 -16.94
C SER A 190 22.98 -6.30 -16.41
N LYS A 191 22.44 -5.50 -15.49
CA LYS A 191 23.14 -4.35 -14.90
C LYS A 191 23.93 -4.75 -13.65
N PRO A 192 25.29 -4.68 -13.69
CA PRO A 192 26.11 -4.98 -12.52
C PRO A 192 25.77 -4.14 -11.29
N LEU A 193 25.27 -2.91 -11.50
CA LEU A 193 24.81 -2.04 -10.42
C LEU A 193 23.61 -2.64 -9.67
N HIS A 194 22.62 -3.19 -10.39
CA HIS A 194 21.45 -3.83 -9.79
C HIS A 194 21.86 -5.08 -9.01
N LEU A 195 22.73 -5.93 -9.56
CA LEU A 195 23.24 -7.11 -8.84
C LEU A 195 23.96 -6.74 -7.55
N ARG A 196 24.78 -5.68 -7.55
CA ARG A 196 25.44 -5.17 -6.34
C ARG A 196 24.43 -4.64 -5.32
N GLY A 197 23.45 -3.85 -5.78
CA GLY A 197 22.36 -3.34 -4.93
C GLY A 197 21.55 -4.45 -4.26
N MET A 198 21.17 -5.47 -5.03
CA MET A 198 20.44 -6.63 -4.52
C MET A 198 21.24 -7.39 -3.45
N ARG A 199 22.53 -7.66 -3.71
CA ARG A 199 23.41 -8.33 -2.73
C ARG A 199 23.58 -7.52 -1.45
N ARG A 200 23.70 -6.19 -1.56
CA ARG A 200 23.84 -5.30 -0.40
C ARG A 200 22.58 -5.29 0.45
N LEU A 201 21.39 -5.14 -0.15
CA LEU A 201 20.13 -5.13 0.58
C LEU A 201 19.86 -6.44 1.32
N ARG A 202 20.16 -7.59 0.70
CA ARG A 202 19.98 -8.91 1.34
C ARG A 202 20.89 -9.15 2.55
N LYS A 203 21.95 -8.34 2.73
CA LYS A 203 22.89 -8.43 3.86
C LYS A 203 22.53 -7.52 5.03
N ILE A 204 21.52 -6.67 4.88
CA ILE A 204 21.08 -5.78 5.96
C ILE A 204 20.40 -6.64 7.03
N GLU A 205 20.98 -6.60 8.23
CA GLU A 205 20.46 -7.33 9.38
C GLU A 205 19.09 -6.79 9.81
N GLY A 206 18.14 -7.69 10.09
CA GLY A 206 16.78 -7.32 10.45
C GLY A 206 15.85 -7.00 9.28
N LEU A 207 16.36 -7.05 8.02
CA LEU A 207 15.56 -6.86 6.82
C LEU A 207 15.07 -8.18 6.26
N THR A 208 13.75 -8.32 6.10
CA THR A 208 13.16 -9.42 5.34
C THR A 208 13.03 -9.02 3.87
N VAL A 209 13.90 -9.55 3.02
CA VAL A 209 13.83 -9.39 1.57
C VAL A 209 13.21 -10.64 0.96
N LEU A 210 12.07 -10.49 0.28
CA LEU A 210 11.42 -11.59 -0.42
C LEU A 210 12.30 -12.09 -1.57
N GLY A 211 12.28 -13.42 -1.81
CA GLY A 211 13.17 -14.08 -2.76
C GLY A 211 13.03 -13.61 -4.20
N PRO A 212 11.80 -13.57 -4.75
CA PRO A 212 11.55 -13.17 -6.13
C PRO A 212 11.92 -11.70 -6.39
N ALA A 213 12.42 -11.43 -7.61
CA ALA A 213 12.61 -10.07 -8.12
C ALA A 213 11.68 -9.87 -9.31
N ILE A 214 10.93 -8.78 -9.31
CA ILE A 214 10.07 -8.39 -10.43
C ILE A 214 10.94 -7.65 -11.43
N PRO A 215 11.10 -8.16 -12.67
CA PRO A 215 11.88 -7.50 -13.70
C PRO A 215 11.16 -6.26 -14.24
N THR A 216 11.88 -5.41 -14.97
CA THR A 216 11.27 -4.44 -15.88
C THR A 216 10.51 -5.20 -16.97
N SER A 217 9.28 -4.79 -17.26
CA SER A 217 8.44 -5.48 -18.25
C SER A 217 7.51 -4.49 -18.92
N ASP A 218 7.49 -4.49 -20.24
CA ASP A 218 6.57 -3.69 -21.06
C ASP A 218 5.12 -4.04 -20.76
N ALA A 219 4.82 -5.31 -20.41
CA ALA A 219 3.48 -5.72 -20.02
C ALA A 219 2.96 -4.99 -18.78
N ILE A 220 3.84 -4.59 -17.85
CA ILE A 220 3.46 -3.79 -16.69
C ILE A 220 3.23 -2.32 -17.09
N GLU A 221 3.99 -1.79 -18.04
CA GLU A 221 3.82 -0.43 -18.54
C GLU A 221 2.53 -0.28 -19.36
N LEU A 222 2.10 -1.35 -20.02
CA LEU A 222 0.88 -1.42 -20.83
C LEU A 222 -0.40 -1.73 -20.03
N MET A 223 -0.31 -1.85 -18.70
CA MET A 223 -1.49 -2.12 -17.84
C MET A 223 -2.52 -0.97 -17.80
N GLY A 224 -2.22 0.21 -18.33
CA GLY A 224 -3.07 1.40 -18.26
C GLY A 224 -3.85 1.72 -19.52
#